data_7b7465d5b392bff79b7141c3ad39fe44
#
_entry.id   7b7465d5b392bff79b7141c3ad39fe44
#
_cell.length_a   1.000
_cell.length_b   1.000
_cell.length_c   1.000
_cell.angle_alpha   90.00
_cell.angle_beta   90.00
_cell.angle_gamma   90.00
#
_symmetry.space_group_name_H-M   'P 1'
#
loop_
_entity.id
_entity.type
_entity.pdbx_description
1 polymer ?
#
loop_
_entity_poly.entity_id
_entity_poly.type
_entity_poly.pdbx_seq_one_letter_code
_entity_poly.pdbx_strand_id
1 'polypeptide(L)'
;MKLSQYFLPVLKEVPAEANIISHQLMLRCGMIKQTTAGIYSWLPLGFKVLKKIEEIVHYEQIKAGHIPMLMPTIQPAELWQESGRYDDYGKEMLRINDRQDRNYLYGPTNEELITDIFRSNVSSYKDLPLTLYHIQWKFRDELRPVSYTHLTLPTSSQV
;
A
#
# COMPACT_ATOMS: atom_id res chain seq x y z
N MET A 1 -9.66 26.67 -12.15
CA MET A 1 -10.76 26.43 -11.20
C MET A 1 -10.65 27.44 -10.07
N LYS A 2 -11.76 28.10 -9.70
CA LYS A 2 -11.78 29.03 -8.56
C LYS A 2 -11.76 28.24 -7.25
N LEU A 3 -11.10 28.73 -6.20
CA LEU A 3 -11.05 28.06 -4.89
C LEU A 3 -12.46 27.85 -4.29
N SER A 4 -13.38 28.78 -4.54
CA SER A 4 -14.79 28.69 -4.12
C SER A 4 -15.57 27.52 -4.78
N GLN A 5 -15.04 26.92 -5.83
CA GLN A 5 -15.62 25.78 -6.54
C GLN A 5 -14.88 24.47 -6.23
N TYR A 6 -13.80 24.55 -5.47
CA TYR A 6 -13.00 23.38 -5.12
C TYR A 6 -13.54 22.74 -3.84
N PHE A 7 -13.79 21.43 -3.89
CA PHE A 7 -14.25 20.70 -2.71
C PHE A 7 -13.13 20.58 -1.68
N LEU A 8 -13.15 21.48 -0.70
CA LEU A 8 -12.13 21.58 0.36
C LEU A 8 -12.83 21.74 1.72
N PRO A 9 -13.29 20.65 2.34
CA PRO A 9 -13.97 20.69 3.64
C PRO A 9 -12.96 20.85 4.78
N VAL A 10 -12.60 22.09 5.09
CA VAL A 10 -11.66 22.45 6.18
C VAL A 10 -12.38 22.41 7.52
N LEU A 11 -11.75 21.81 8.52
CA LEU A 11 -12.24 21.77 9.90
C LEU A 11 -11.65 22.91 10.72
N LYS A 12 -12.48 23.57 11.55
CA LYS A 12 -12.03 24.62 12.48
C LYS A 12 -11.27 24.03 13.67
N GLU A 13 -11.72 22.91 14.17
CA GLU A 13 -11.18 22.25 15.35
C GLU A 13 -10.41 20.97 14.97
N VAL A 14 -9.51 20.56 15.84
CA VAL A 14 -8.79 19.30 15.72
C VAL A 14 -9.69 18.19 16.22
N PRO A 15 -9.94 17.12 15.45
CA PRO A 15 -10.64 15.95 15.95
C PRO A 15 -9.93 15.36 17.16
N ALA A 16 -10.67 15.07 18.24
CA ALA A 16 -10.13 14.55 19.50
C ALA A 16 -9.40 13.20 19.34
N GLU A 17 -9.72 12.46 18.29
CA GLU A 17 -9.17 11.13 17.98
C GLU A 17 -7.78 11.18 17.36
N ALA A 18 -7.35 12.36 16.87
CA ALA A 18 -6.07 12.51 16.18
C ALA A 18 -4.96 12.90 17.16
N ASN A 19 -4.10 11.95 17.49
CA ASN A 19 -2.98 12.16 18.43
C ASN A 19 -1.68 12.63 17.75
N ILE A 20 -1.52 12.39 16.44
CA ILE A 20 -0.32 12.71 15.66
C ILE A 20 -0.54 14.01 14.90
N ILE A 21 0.41 14.94 14.97
CA ILE A 21 0.31 16.28 14.36
C ILE A 21 0.02 16.21 12.85
N SER A 22 0.71 15.32 12.11
CA SER A 22 0.47 15.14 10.68
C SER A 22 -0.96 14.70 10.38
N HIS A 23 -1.51 13.78 11.16
CA HIS A 23 -2.89 13.32 11.05
C HIS A 23 -3.88 14.46 11.34
N GLN A 24 -3.64 15.23 12.42
CA GLN A 24 -4.44 16.41 12.76
C GLN A 24 -4.50 17.42 11.61
N LEU A 25 -3.34 17.72 11.03
CA LEU A 25 -3.23 18.68 9.93
C LEU A 25 -3.93 18.16 8.66
N MET A 26 -3.77 16.89 8.31
CA MET A 26 -4.43 16.29 7.15
C MET A 26 -5.96 16.32 7.27
N LEU A 27 -6.50 16.04 8.44
CA LEU A 27 -7.94 16.14 8.73
C LEU A 27 -8.42 17.60 8.66
N ARG A 28 -7.70 18.53 9.31
CA ARG A 28 -8.07 19.95 9.35
C ARG A 28 -8.04 20.59 7.97
N CYS A 29 -7.02 20.29 7.15
CA CYS A 29 -6.90 20.83 5.79
C CYS A 29 -7.86 20.20 4.78
N GLY A 30 -8.73 19.28 5.18
CA GLY A 30 -9.62 18.58 4.27
C GLY A 30 -8.88 17.72 3.23
N MET A 31 -7.76 17.14 3.60
CA MET A 31 -7.02 16.21 2.75
C MET A 31 -7.57 14.79 2.84
N ILE A 32 -8.00 14.39 4.02
CA ILE A 32 -8.57 13.08 4.30
C ILE A 32 -9.83 13.20 5.15
N LYS A 33 -10.69 12.19 5.07
CA LYS A 33 -11.83 11.99 5.96
C LYS A 33 -11.79 10.57 6.50
N GLN A 34 -11.84 10.44 7.80
CA GLN A 34 -11.95 9.14 8.44
C GLN A 34 -13.33 8.54 8.18
N THR A 35 -13.36 7.32 7.65
CA THR A 35 -14.58 6.54 7.43
C THR A 35 -14.85 5.65 8.64
N THR A 36 -13.80 4.98 9.13
CA THR A 36 -13.76 4.24 10.39
C THR A 36 -12.31 4.21 10.89
N ALA A 37 -12.07 3.65 12.07
CA ALA A 37 -10.73 3.54 12.62
C ALA A 37 -9.77 2.88 11.61
N GLY A 38 -8.66 3.54 11.28
CA GLY A 38 -7.65 3.06 10.32
C GLY A 38 -8.04 3.16 8.83
N ILE A 39 -9.27 3.51 8.48
CA ILE A 39 -9.74 3.59 7.09
C ILE A 39 -10.15 5.03 6.75
N TYR A 40 -9.52 5.56 5.70
CA TYR A 40 -9.66 6.95 5.29
C TYR A 40 -10.05 7.08 3.82
N SER A 41 -10.92 8.06 3.55
CA SER A 41 -11.17 8.57 2.21
C SER A 41 -10.19 9.70 1.92
N TRP A 42 -9.50 9.62 0.79
CA TRP A 42 -8.66 10.70 0.30
C TRP A 42 -9.53 11.72 -0.43
N LEU A 43 -9.60 12.93 0.12
CA LEU A 43 -10.34 14.03 -0.48
C LEU A 43 -9.50 14.69 -1.60
N PRO A 44 -10.10 15.54 -2.46
CA PRO A 44 -9.40 16.03 -3.67
C PRO A 44 -8.02 16.60 -3.45
N LEU A 45 -7.81 17.39 -2.39
CA LEU A 45 -6.49 17.95 -2.08
C LEU A 45 -5.50 16.85 -1.68
N GLY A 46 -5.90 15.96 -0.77
CA GLY A 46 -5.06 14.85 -0.32
C GLY A 46 -4.74 13.88 -1.45
N PHE A 47 -5.74 13.56 -2.28
CA PHE A 47 -5.54 12.70 -3.44
C PHE A 47 -4.57 13.29 -4.46
N LYS A 48 -4.63 14.61 -4.69
CA LYS A 48 -3.66 15.32 -5.54
C LYS A 48 -2.23 15.21 -5.01
N VAL A 49 -2.04 15.34 -3.70
CA VAL A 49 -0.72 15.17 -3.06
C VAL A 49 -0.24 13.73 -3.18
N LEU A 50 -1.12 12.75 -2.92
CA LEU A 50 -0.81 11.34 -3.06
C LEU A 50 -0.36 11.00 -4.48
N LYS A 51 -1.09 11.47 -5.50
CA LYS A 51 -0.72 11.27 -6.91
C LYS A 51 0.62 11.90 -7.26
N LYS A 52 0.91 13.08 -6.73
CA LYS A 52 2.21 13.72 -6.96
C LYS A 52 3.37 12.93 -6.35
N ILE A 53 3.17 12.34 -5.17
CA ILE A 53 4.17 11.44 -4.55
C ILE A 53 4.35 10.18 -5.41
N GLU A 54 3.27 9.58 -5.87
CA GLU A 54 3.28 8.42 -6.76
C GLU A 54 4.06 8.71 -8.06
N GLU A 55 3.82 9.87 -8.68
CA GLU A 55 4.55 10.32 -9.87
C GLU A 55 6.06 10.46 -9.63
N ILE A 56 6.46 11.02 -8.48
CA ILE A 56 7.88 11.14 -8.11
C ILE A 56 8.50 9.75 -7.95
N VAL A 57 7.83 8.84 -7.25
CA VAL A 57 8.31 7.46 -7.06
C VAL A 57 8.42 6.76 -8.42
N HIS A 58 7.40 6.85 -9.28
CA HIS A 58 7.45 6.29 -10.63
C HIS A 58 8.64 6.83 -11.44
N TYR A 59 8.83 8.15 -11.42
CA TYR A 59 9.93 8.78 -12.14
C TYR A 59 11.29 8.24 -11.69
N GLU A 60 11.54 8.17 -10.40
CA GLU A 60 12.83 7.68 -9.87
C GLU A 60 13.02 6.17 -10.13
N GLN A 61 11.98 5.36 -10.06
CA GLN A 61 12.05 3.94 -10.36
C GLN A 61 12.36 3.69 -11.86
N ILE A 62 11.68 4.39 -12.76
CA ILE A 62 11.92 4.28 -14.21
C ILE A 62 13.33 4.77 -14.55
N LYS A 63 13.76 5.88 -13.96
CA LYS A 63 15.12 6.41 -14.13
C LYS A 63 16.20 5.43 -13.68
N ALA A 64 15.92 4.63 -12.65
CA ALA A 64 16.80 3.55 -12.20
C ALA A 64 16.75 2.28 -13.09
N GLY A 65 15.92 2.27 -14.14
CA GLY A 65 15.79 1.14 -15.05
C GLY A 65 14.81 0.05 -14.58
N HIS A 66 14.00 0.36 -13.58
CA HIS A 66 13.01 -0.60 -13.06
C HIS A 66 11.75 -0.63 -13.93
N ILE A 67 11.12 -1.78 -14.04
CA ILE A 67 9.94 -2.01 -14.88
C ILE A 67 8.68 -2.00 -14.00
N PRO A 68 7.70 -1.11 -14.28
CA PRO A 68 6.47 -1.06 -13.52
C PRO A 68 5.56 -2.26 -13.84
N MET A 69 4.89 -2.76 -12.81
CA MET A 69 3.84 -3.76 -12.93
C MET A 69 2.72 -3.48 -11.92
N LEU A 70 1.63 -4.18 -12.03
CA LEU A 70 0.52 -4.14 -11.05
C LEU A 70 0.08 -5.57 -10.75
N MET A 71 0.20 -5.94 -9.47
CA MET A 71 -0.25 -7.24 -8.96
C MET A 71 -1.60 -7.09 -8.27
N PRO A 72 -2.41 -8.16 -8.15
CA PRO A 72 -3.69 -8.11 -7.45
C PRO A 72 -3.52 -7.82 -5.95
N THR A 73 -4.53 -7.19 -5.35
CA THR A 73 -4.58 -6.95 -3.89
C THR A 73 -5.05 -8.18 -3.13
N ILE A 74 -5.94 -8.96 -3.76
CA ILE A 74 -6.41 -10.23 -3.20
C ILE A 74 -5.50 -11.33 -3.72
N GLN A 75 -5.02 -12.15 -2.82
CA GLN A 75 -4.02 -13.18 -3.09
C GLN A 75 -4.55 -14.56 -2.66
N PRO A 76 -4.24 -15.62 -3.40
CA PRO A 76 -4.60 -16.97 -3.01
C PRO A 76 -3.84 -17.39 -1.74
N ALA A 77 -4.53 -18.08 -0.82
CA ALA A 77 -3.93 -18.53 0.44
C ALA A 77 -2.82 -19.56 0.24
N GLU A 78 -2.90 -20.32 -0.85
CA GLU A 78 -1.96 -21.38 -1.17
C GLU A 78 -0.52 -20.90 -1.29
N LEU A 79 -0.30 -19.73 -1.90
CA LEU A 79 1.04 -19.12 -2.01
C LEU A 79 1.66 -18.82 -0.65
N TRP A 80 0.82 -18.36 0.28
CA TRP A 80 1.23 -18.05 1.64
C TRP A 80 1.42 -19.28 2.51
N GLN A 81 0.66 -20.34 2.23
CA GLN A 81 0.86 -21.66 2.84
C GLN A 81 2.16 -22.29 2.36
N GLU A 82 2.47 -22.18 1.06
CA GLU A 82 3.73 -22.67 0.49
C GLU A 82 4.95 -22.01 1.15
N SER A 83 4.90 -20.69 1.41
CA SER A 83 5.97 -19.95 2.09
C SER A 83 6.01 -20.18 3.62
N GLY A 84 4.98 -20.82 4.18
CA GLY A 84 4.82 -20.98 5.63
C GLY A 84 4.33 -19.73 6.36
N ARG A 85 4.16 -18.62 5.66
CA ARG A 85 3.80 -17.32 6.26
C ARG A 85 2.31 -17.14 6.53
N TYR A 86 1.45 -18.04 6.04
CA TYR A 86 0.00 -17.91 6.21
C TYR A 86 -0.42 -17.89 7.68
N ASP A 87 0.16 -18.79 8.48
CA ASP A 87 -0.14 -18.88 9.92
C ASP A 87 0.75 -17.93 10.74
N ASP A 88 2.02 -17.81 10.36
CA ASP A 88 3.00 -16.95 11.06
C ASP A 88 2.63 -15.47 11.05
N TYR A 89 1.94 -15.00 10.00
CA TYR A 89 1.48 -13.61 9.90
C TYR A 89 0.40 -13.25 10.93
N GLY A 90 -0.27 -14.22 11.49
CA GLY A 90 -1.20 -14.08 12.60
C GLY A 90 -2.48 -13.33 12.25
N LYS A 91 -2.95 -12.51 13.22
CA LYS A 91 -4.24 -11.80 13.16
C LYS A 91 -4.23 -10.55 12.29
N GLU A 92 -3.06 -10.05 11.95
CA GLU A 92 -2.91 -8.84 11.10
C GLU A 92 -3.29 -9.09 9.64
N MET A 93 -3.33 -10.36 9.23
CA MET A 93 -3.76 -10.76 7.90
C MET A 93 -5.27 -10.84 7.80
N LEU A 94 -5.85 -10.05 6.88
CA LEU A 94 -7.28 -10.15 6.56
C LEU A 94 -7.53 -11.35 5.65
N ARG A 95 -8.13 -12.41 6.20
CA ARG A 95 -8.50 -13.63 5.47
C ARG A 95 -9.90 -13.51 4.90
N ILE A 96 -10.09 -14.00 3.69
CA ILE A 96 -11.32 -13.85 2.91
C ILE A 96 -11.68 -15.20 2.30
N ASN A 97 -12.97 -15.54 2.31
CA ASN A 97 -13.50 -16.67 1.56
C ASN A 97 -14.38 -16.14 0.43
N ASP A 98 -14.26 -16.73 -0.75
CA ASP A 98 -15.15 -16.41 -1.85
C ASP A 98 -16.45 -17.27 -1.81
N ARG A 99 -17.32 -17.09 -2.81
CA ARG A 99 -18.59 -17.82 -2.91
C ARG A 99 -18.44 -19.31 -3.19
N GLN A 100 -17.23 -19.77 -3.50
CA GLN A 100 -16.90 -21.17 -3.75
C GLN A 100 -16.05 -21.76 -2.62
N ASP A 101 -16.06 -21.12 -1.45
CA ASP A 101 -15.28 -21.48 -0.26
C ASP A 101 -13.76 -21.59 -0.49
N ARG A 102 -13.25 -20.87 -1.50
CA ARG A 102 -11.80 -20.76 -1.71
C ARG A 102 -11.22 -19.73 -0.76
N ASN A 103 -10.05 -20.06 -0.19
CA ASN A 103 -9.36 -19.20 0.75
C ASN A 103 -8.48 -18.17 0.04
N TYR A 104 -8.67 -16.93 0.38
CA TYR A 104 -7.89 -15.79 -0.07
C TYR A 104 -7.47 -14.94 1.12
N LEU A 105 -6.62 -13.96 0.84
CA LEU A 105 -6.29 -12.91 1.80
C LEU A 105 -6.16 -11.56 1.08
N TYR A 106 -6.36 -10.48 1.81
CA TYR A 106 -5.97 -9.16 1.33
C TYR A 106 -4.48 -9.01 1.59
N GLY A 107 -3.69 -8.86 0.51
CA GLY A 107 -2.23 -8.90 0.58
C GLY A 107 -1.63 -7.84 1.48
N PRO A 108 -1.05 -8.21 2.62
CA PRO A 108 -0.31 -7.28 3.47
C PRO A 108 1.05 -6.91 2.87
N THR A 109 1.54 -7.73 1.98
CA THR A 109 2.78 -7.60 1.23
C THR A 109 2.71 -8.44 -0.06
N ASN A 110 3.71 -8.44 -0.92
CA ASN A 110 3.64 -9.07 -2.23
C ASN A 110 4.82 -9.98 -2.56
N GLU A 111 5.64 -10.34 -1.60
CA GLU A 111 6.81 -11.20 -1.84
C GLU A 111 6.39 -12.55 -2.43
N GLU A 112 5.31 -13.15 -1.96
CA GLU A 112 4.79 -14.42 -2.48
C GLU A 112 4.35 -14.31 -3.94
N LEU A 113 3.59 -13.24 -4.26
CA LEU A 113 3.12 -13.03 -5.63
C LEU A 113 4.26 -12.77 -6.61
N ILE A 114 5.20 -11.89 -6.25
CA ILE A 114 6.31 -11.58 -7.16
C ILE A 114 7.24 -12.77 -7.35
N THR A 115 7.43 -13.57 -6.31
CA THR A 115 8.22 -14.81 -6.39
C THR A 115 7.55 -15.82 -7.31
N ASP A 116 6.22 -15.97 -7.24
CA ASP A 116 5.48 -16.85 -8.12
C ASP A 116 5.55 -16.39 -9.59
N ILE A 117 5.38 -15.09 -9.83
CA ILE A 117 5.54 -14.49 -11.18
C ILE A 117 6.95 -14.73 -11.70
N PHE A 118 7.97 -14.51 -10.88
CA PHE A 118 9.35 -14.75 -11.25
C PHE A 118 9.58 -16.23 -11.58
N ARG A 119 9.20 -17.14 -10.70
CA ARG A 119 9.32 -18.60 -10.88
C ARG A 119 8.66 -19.10 -12.16
N SER A 120 7.50 -18.52 -12.50
CA SER A 120 6.71 -18.94 -13.65
C SER A 120 7.21 -18.40 -15.00
N ASN A 121 7.96 -17.31 -15.00
CA ASN A 121 8.30 -16.58 -16.23
C ASN A 121 9.80 -16.50 -16.50
N VAL A 122 10.66 -16.67 -15.52
CA VAL A 122 12.12 -16.61 -15.68
C VAL A 122 12.69 -18.01 -15.73
N SER A 123 13.16 -18.42 -16.92
CA SER A 123 13.66 -19.76 -17.17
C SER A 123 15.18 -19.84 -17.25
N SER A 124 15.86 -18.71 -17.37
CA SER A 124 17.31 -18.67 -17.61
C SER A 124 17.97 -17.52 -16.84
N TYR A 125 19.17 -17.76 -16.35
CA TYR A 125 20.01 -16.69 -15.80
C TYR A 125 20.32 -15.57 -16.81
N LYS A 126 20.13 -15.82 -18.10
CA LYS A 126 20.32 -14.82 -19.17
C LYS A 126 19.21 -13.75 -19.16
N ASP A 127 18.08 -14.03 -18.50
CA ASP A 127 16.99 -13.09 -18.35
C ASP A 127 17.25 -12.09 -17.22
N LEU A 128 18.34 -12.26 -16.48
CA LEU A 128 18.75 -11.42 -15.38
C LEU A 128 19.81 -10.37 -15.79
N PRO A 129 19.86 -9.20 -15.15
CA PRO A 129 19.04 -8.78 -14.01
C PRO A 129 17.64 -8.34 -14.43
N LEU A 130 16.64 -8.63 -13.59
CA LEU A 130 15.27 -8.21 -13.77
C LEU A 130 14.82 -7.46 -12.50
N THR A 131 14.43 -6.20 -12.64
CA THR A 131 13.93 -5.40 -11.51
C THR A 131 12.53 -4.91 -11.81
N LEU A 132 11.58 -5.36 -11.00
CA LEU A 132 10.18 -5.02 -11.09
C LEU A 132 9.76 -4.20 -9.87
N TYR A 133 8.83 -3.27 -10.07
CA TYR A 133 8.23 -2.54 -8.95
C TYR A 133 6.75 -2.31 -9.17
N HIS A 134 6.03 -2.06 -8.07
CA HIS A 134 4.66 -1.59 -8.14
C HIS A 134 4.35 -0.63 -6.99
N ILE A 135 3.31 0.19 -7.19
CA ILE A 135 2.73 1.06 -6.17
C ILE A 135 1.29 0.61 -5.99
N GLN A 136 0.94 0.17 -4.79
CA GLN A 136 -0.36 -0.42 -4.52
C GLN A 136 -0.74 -0.27 -3.05
N TRP A 137 -2.04 -0.24 -2.80
CA TRP A 137 -2.62 -0.34 -1.48
C TRP A 137 -2.29 -1.68 -0.83
N LYS A 138 -1.93 -1.61 0.47
CA LYS A 138 -1.76 -2.75 1.34
C LYS A 138 -2.67 -2.60 2.55
N PHE A 139 -3.11 -3.71 3.10
CA PHE A 139 -3.92 -3.72 4.30
C PHE A 139 -3.31 -4.64 5.34
N ARG A 140 -3.21 -4.13 6.57
CA ARG A 140 -2.82 -4.88 7.76
C ARG A 140 -3.70 -4.44 8.91
N ASP A 141 -4.28 -5.40 9.63
CA ASP A 141 -5.07 -5.12 10.84
C ASP A 141 -4.14 -4.94 12.04
N GLU A 142 -3.42 -3.83 12.04
CA GLU A 142 -2.44 -3.49 13.07
C GLU A 142 -3.08 -2.74 14.22
N LEU A 143 -2.87 -3.23 15.46
CA LEU A 143 -3.32 -2.54 16.68
C LEU A 143 -2.62 -1.20 16.89
N ARG A 144 -1.37 -1.10 16.46
CA ARG A 144 -0.53 0.12 16.55
C ARG A 144 0.20 0.33 15.24
N PRO A 145 -0.40 1.07 14.29
CA PRO A 145 0.25 1.36 13.02
C PRO A 145 1.56 2.10 13.25
N VAL A 146 2.61 1.66 12.55
CA VAL A 146 3.93 2.30 12.65
C VAL A 146 3.89 3.64 11.93
N SER A 147 4.25 4.70 12.64
CA SER A 147 4.45 6.02 12.05
C SER A 147 5.88 6.14 11.53
N TYR A 148 6.05 6.16 10.21
CA TYR A 148 7.35 6.42 9.60
C TYR A 148 7.61 7.92 9.56
N THR A 149 8.68 8.37 10.23
CA THR A 149 9.13 9.76 10.19
C THR A 149 9.96 10.07 8.94
N HIS A 150 10.48 9.04 8.25
CA HIS A 150 11.28 9.16 7.02
C HIS A 150 10.79 8.17 5.96
N LEU A 151 10.54 8.68 4.75
CA LEU A 151 10.18 7.87 3.58
C LEU A 151 11.37 7.11 2.96
N THR A 152 12.57 7.32 3.48
CA THR A 152 13.83 6.88 2.87
C THR A 152 14.61 5.90 3.71
N LEU A 153 13.95 4.97 4.38
CA LEU A 153 14.68 3.80 4.86
C LEU A 153 14.90 2.87 3.67
N PRO A 154 16.15 2.68 3.20
CA PRO A 154 16.41 1.61 2.25
C PRO A 154 16.18 0.29 2.98
N THR A 155 15.02 -0.29 2.81
CA THR A 155 14.84 -1.71 3.05
C THR A 155 15.51 -2.42 1.89
N SER A 156 16.82 -2.58 1.95
CA SER A 156 17.49 -3.55 1.14
C SER A 156 17.14 -4.92 1.69
N SER A 157 16.09 -5.53 1.20
CA SER A 157 15.97 -6.96 1.23
C SER A 157 16.98 -7.49 0.21
N GLN A 158 18.19 -7.74 0.66
CA GLN A 158 19.10 -8.61 -0.06
C GLN A 158 18.53 -10.03 0.10
N VAL A 159 18.03 -10.57 -0.98
CA VAL A 159 17.83 -12.01 -1.16
C VAL A 159 19.09 -12.57 -1.76
#